data_db35368c391c8147c392462c15781a7a
#
_entry.id   db35368c391c8147c392462c15781a7a
#
_cell.length_a   1.000
_cell.length_b   1.000
_cell.length_c   1.000
_cell.angle_alpha   90.00
_cell.angle_beta   90.00
_cell.angle_gamma   90.00
#
_symmetry.space_group_name_H-M   'P 1'
#
loop_
_entity.id
_entity.type
_entity.pdbx_description
1 polymer ?
#
loop_
_entity_poly.entity_id
_entity_poly.type
_entity_poly.pdbx_seq_one_letter_code
_entity_poly.pdbx_strand_id
1 'polypeptide(L)'
;MPLDDQLRSDAAALASELTDLRHRLHHRPEIGLDLPHTQQTLLGELAGLGLEVSTGEGLSSITAVLRGGARSSGAEQGPVATVLLRGDMDALPVTEASGVDFASETAGAMHACGHDLHMAMLVGAARLLTAHADVLRGDVVFMFQPGEEGWDGAGAMIAEGVLDAAGPRVDAAYGMHVLSNTYPNGVFVSRPGTLMAASGGLEVIVRGAGGHGSTPHLARDPVTAAAEMITALQTMVTRRFDVFDPVVITGGTVRAGTRRNVIADDARFEATVRTFSQASRDRIAAEAPDLCRRIAEAHGVRADVVLHDEYPVTVNDSAETAFALDVARAVFGEDGVAPMPNPLTRSEDFSRVLAEVPGCYLFLGACVAPDHLTAPSNHSPRAAFADQALPQGALLHTQLAVRSLARIADARARARAALPLPS
;
A
#
# COMPACT_ATOMS: atom_id res chain seq x y z
N MET A 1 -2.49 16.16 -33.37
CA MET A 1 -2.26 16.63 -32.00
C MET A 1 -1.19 15.74 -31.40
N PRO A 2 -0.20 16.27 -30.67
CA PRO A 2 0.75 15.43 -29.95
C PRO A 2 0.04 14.44 -29.03
N LEU A 3 0.61 13.26 -28.80
CA LEU A 3 0.00 12.21 -27.98
C LEU A 3 -0.32 12.69 -26.57
N ASP A 4 0.56 13.46 -25.95
CA ASP A 4 0.37 13.99 -24.59
C ASP A 4 -0.87 14.90 -24.49
N ASP A 5 -1.09 15.77 -25.48
CA ASP A 5 -2.26 16.65 -25.53
C ASP A 5 -3.56 15.85 -25.73
N GLN A 6 -3.49 14.79 -26.53
CA GLN A 6 -4.63 13.91 -26.75
C GLN A 6 -4.97 13.12 -25.50
N LEU A 7 -4.00 12.49 -24.83
CA LEU A 7 -4.20 11.76 -23.58
C LEU A 7 -4.79 12.68 -22.48
N ARG A 8 -4.34 13.93 -22.41
CA ARG A 8 -4.90 14.92 -21.47
C ARG A 8 -6.36 15.24 -21.78
N SER A 9 -6.69 15.45 -23.05
CA SER A 9 -8.06 15.71 -23.50
C SER A 9 -8.98 14.52 -23.21
N ASP A 10 -8.51 13.30 -23.54
CA ASP A 10 -9.26 12.07 -23.35
C ASP A 10 -9.48 11.76 -21.86
N ALA A 11 -8.46 11.98 -21.01
CA ALA A 11 -8.59 11.84 -19.57
C ALA A 11 -9.63 12.82 -18.97
N ALA A 12 -9.63 14.07 -19.44
CA ALA A 12 -10.62 15.06 -19.02
C ALA A 12 -12.05 14.66 -19.45
N ALA A 13 -12.20 14.06 -20.63
CA ALA A 13 -13.49 13.59 -21.12
C ALA A 13 -14.07 12.43 -20.28
N LEU A 14 -13.23 11.63 -19.65
CA LEU A 14 -13.67 10.53 -18.78
C LEU A 14 -14.13 10.99 -17.38
N ALA A 15 -13.95 12.25 -17.00
CA ALA A 15 -14.15 12.72 -15.62
C ALA A 15 -15.52 12.34 -15.04
N SER A 16 -16.62 12.53 -15.80
CA SER A 16 -17.97 12.20 -15.34
C SER A 16 -18.18 10.71 -15.13
N GLU A 17 -17.69 9.87 -16.08
CA GLU A 17 -17.84 8.42 -16.00
C GLU A 17 -17.03 7.84 -14.83
N LEU A 18 -15.83 8.37 -14.58
CA LEU A 18 -15.00 7.95 -13.44
C LEU A 18 -15.62 8.40 -12.10
N THR A 19 -16.24 9.57 -12.06
CA THR A 19 -17.00 10.03 -10.88
C THR A 19 -18.18 9.10 -10.60
N ASP A 20 -18.97 8.77 -11.62
CA ASP A 20 -20.11 7.86 -11.48
C ASP A 20 -19.67 6.46 -11.04
N LEU A 21 -18.56 5.94 -11.57
CA LEU A 21 -17.98 4.67 -11.13
C LEU A 21 -17.54 4.73 -9.66
N ARG A 22 -16.76 5.76 -9.30
CA ARG A 22 -16.33 5.97 -7.93
C ARG A 22 -17.49 5.99 -6.96
N HIS A 23 -18.54 6.78 -7.24
CA HIS A 23 -19.71 6.90 -6.36
C HIS A 23 -20.45 5.56 -6.23
N ARG A 24 -20.58 4.76 -7.27
CA ARG A 24 -21.14 3.40 -7.21
C ARG A 24 -20.32 2.46 -6.33
N LEU A 25 -19.00 2.52 -6.39
CA LEU A 25 -18.09 1.75 -5.54
C LEU A 25 -18.20 2.21 -4.08
N HIS A 26 -18.24 3.53 -3.85
CA HIS A 26 -18.35 4.12 -2.52
C HIS A 26 -19.64 3.77 -1.80
N HIS A 27 -20.76 3.65 -2.52
CA HIS A 27 -22.06 3.24 -1.96
C HIS A 27 -22.05 1.82 -1.36
N ARG A 28 -21.22 0.91 -1.88
CA ARG A 28 -21.23 -0.50 -1.51
C ARG A 28 -19.83 -1.02 -1.19
N PRO A 29 -19.18 -0.46 -0.16
CA PRO A 29 -17.84 -0.88 0.23
C PRO A 29 -17.87 -2.30 0.81
N GLU A 30 -16.87 -3.10 0.47
CA GLU A 30 -16.62 -4.44 0.97
C GLU A 30 -15.24 -4.50 1.63
N ILE A 31 -15.06 -5.37 2.63
CA ILE A 31 -13.88 -5.40 3.50
C ILE A 31 -13.10 -6.70 3.28
N GLY A 32 -11.77 -6.60 3.19
CA GLY A 32 -10.86 -7.74 3.17
C GLY A 32 -10.63 -8.32 1.79
N LEU A 33 -10.59 -9.65 1.67
CA LEU A 33 -10.20 -10.36 0.45
C LEU A 33 -11.37 -10.78 -0.42
N ASP A 34 -12.57 -10.96 0.15
CA ASP A 34 -13.78 -11.40 -0.55
C ASP A 34 -14.70 -10.20 -0.83
N LEU A 35 -14.61 -9.66 -2.05
CA LEU A 35 -15.27 -8.44 -2.52
C LEU A 35 -16.07 -8.71 -3.81
N PRO A 36 -17.05 -9.63 -3.79
CA PRO A 36 -17.70 -10.10 -5.01
C PRO A 36 -18.44 -9.00 -5.77
N HIS A 37 -19.04 -8.04 -5.07
CA HIS A 37 -19.78 -6.94 -5.68
C HIS A 37 -18.84 -5.92 -6.34
N THR A 38 -17.76 -5.56 -5.65
CA THR A 38 -16.71 -4.68 -6.15
C THR A 38 -16.05 -5.31 -7.38
N GLN A 39 -15.67 -6.59 -7.29
CA GLN A 39 -15.08 -7.34 -8.42
C GLN A 39 -16.03 -7.36 -9.63
N GLN A 40 -17.31 -7.67 -9.42
CA GLN A 40 -18.30 -7.71 -10.51
C GLN A 40 -18.46 -6.32 -11.16
N THR A 41 -18.49 -5.25 -10.39
CA THR A 41 -18.58 -3.88 -10.89
C THR A 41 -17.38 -3.57 -11.79
N LEU A 42 -16.16 -3.86 -11.34
CA LEU A 42 -14.94 -3.63 -12.10
C LEU A 42 -14.84 -4.49 -13.35
N LEU A 43 -15.22 -5.77 -13.29
CA LEU A 43 -15.29 -6.63 -14.47
C LEU A 43 -16.25 -6.08 -15.53
N GLY A 44 -17.37 -5.49 -15.11
CA GLY A 44 -18.29 -4.77 -16.00
C GLY A 44 -17.66 -3.57 -16.70
N GLU A 45 -16.82 -2.79 -15.99
CA GLU A 45 -16.12 -1.63 -16.53
C GLU A 45 -14.96 -1.99 -17.48
N LEU A 46 -14.36 -3.15 -17.28
CA LEU A 46 -13.28 -3.68 -18.12
C LEU A 46 -13.81 -4.46 -19.34
N ALA A 47 -15.09 -4.84 -19.33
CA ALA A 47 -15.69 -5.59 -20.42
C ALA A 47 -15.63 -4.81 -21.74
N GLY A 48 -15.26 -5.50 -22.81
CA GLY A 48 -15.18 -4.90 -24.15
C GLY A 48 -13.94 -4.06 -24.44
N LEU A 49 -13.04 -3.89 -23.46
CA LEU A 49 -11.78 -3.15 -23.67
C LEU A 49 -10.70 -3.98 -24.40
N GLY A 50 -10.95 -5.25 -24.71
CA GLY A 50 -9.95 -6.09 -25.39
C GLY A 50 -8.78 -6.52 -24.49
N LEU A 51 -8.96 -6.51 -23.18
CA LEU A 51 -7.99 -6.95 -22.19
C LEU A 51 -8.08 -8.47 -21.99
N GLU A 52 -6.94 -9.12 -21.73
CA GLU A 52 -6.88 -10.48 -21.21
C GLU A 52 -7.14 -10.42 -19.70
N VAL A 53 -8.34 -10.78 -19.24
CA VAL A 53 -8.76 -10.63 -17.84
C VAL A 53 -8.79 -11.99 -17.15
N SER A 54 -8.21 -12.07 -15.95
CA SER A 54 -8.31 -13.19 -15.02
C SER A 54 -8.68 -12.70 -13.62
N THR A 55 -9.30 -13.58 -12.85
CA THR A 55 -9.65 -13.35 -11.44
C THR A 55 -8.87 -14.28 -10.54
N GLY A 56 -8.66 -13.89 -9.29
CA GLY A 56 -7.99 -14.73 -8.29
C GLY A 56 -8.79 -15.99 -7.95
N GLU A 57 -8.09 -17.01 -7.47
CA GLU A 57 -8.70 -18.26 -7.02
C GLU A 57 -9.20 -18.18 -5.57
N GLY A 58 -8.43 -17.50 -4.70
CA GLY A 58 -8.72 -17.39 -3.27
C GLY A 58 -9.14 -15.99 -2.79
N LEU A 59 -9.23 -15.02 -3.70
CA LEU A 59 -9.55 -13.64 -3.40
C LEU A 59 -10.24 -12.95 -4.59
N SER A 60 -10.99 -11.88 -4.33
CA SER A 60 -11.72 -11.14 -5.38
C SER A 60 -10.81 -10.20 -6.18
N SER A 61 -9.58 -10.63 -6.51
CA SER A 61 -8.66 -9.84 -7.34
C SER A 61 -9.04 -9.88 -8.82
N ILE A 62 -8.57 -8.87 -9.57
CA ILE A 62 -8.61 -8.88 -11.04
C ILE A 62 -7.20 -8.56 -11.55
N THR A 63 -6.71 -9.41 -12.44
CA THR A 63 -5.51 -9.15 -13.23
C THR A 63 -5.92 -9.00 -14.69
N ALA A 64 -5.63 -7.84 -15.29
CA ALA A 64 -5.95 -7.58 -16.67
C ALA A 64 -4.68 -7.22 -17.45
N VAL A 65 -4.50 -7.78 -18.63
CA VAL A 65 -3.32 -7.54 -19.47
C VAL A 65 -3.73 -6.86 -20.76
N LEU A 66 -3.12 -5.71 -21.05
CA LEU A 66 -3.22 -5.03 -22.33
C LEU A 66 -1.98 -5.33 -23.17
N ARG A 67 -2.19 -5.89 -24.38
CA ARG A 67 -1.12 -6.14 -25.35
C ARG A 67 -0.88 -4.91 -26.22
N GLY A 68 0.32 -4.33 -26.13
CA GLY A 68 0.66 -3.15 -26.93
C GLY A 68 0.82 -3.43 -28.43
N GLY A 69 0.30 -2.56 -29.28
CA GLY A 69 0.36 -2.72 -30.74
C GLY A 69 1.74 -2.49 -31.35
N ALA A 70 2.54 -1.61 -30.74
CA ALA A 70 3.92 -1.32 -31.15
C ALA A 70 4.98 -2.14 -30.41
N ARG A 71 4.57 -3.20 -29.69
CA ARG A 71 5.50 -4.09 -28.97
C ARG A 71 6.40 -4.83 -29.95
N SER A 72 7.69 -4.85 -29.63
CA SER A 72 8.65 -5.68 -30.35
C SER A 72 8.64 -7.09 -29.75
N SER A 73 8.35 -8.11 -30.55
CA SER A 73 8.31 -9.52 -30.13
C SER A 73 9.07 -10.42 -31.10
N GLY A 74 9.66 -11.49 -30.58
CA GLY A 74 10.39 -12.50 -31.36
C GLY A 74 11.71 -12.91 -30.72
N ALA A 75 12.23 -14.08 -31.12
CA ALA A 75 13.46 -14.64 -30.56
C ALA A 75 14.68 -13.70 -30.69
N GLU A 76 14.72 -12.89 -31.75
CA GLU A 76 15.79 -11.92 -32.01
C GLU A 76 15.60 -10.59 -31.24
N GLN A 77 14.40 -10.34 -30.67
CA GLN A 77 14.08 -9.05 -30.02
C GLN A 77 14.05 -9.14 -28.50
N GLY A 78 14.15 -10.35 -27.93
CA GLY A 78 14.11 -10.58 -26.49
C GLY A 78 12.70 -10.42 -25.88
N PRO A 79 12.58 -10.44 -24.54
CA PRO A 79 11.28 -10.33 -23.87
C PRO A 79 10.63 -8.96 -24.13
N VAL A 80 9.28 -8.96 -24.21
CA VAL A 80 8.47 -7.74 -24.35
C VAL A 80 8.61 -6.88 -23.10
N ALA A 81 8.76 -5.56 -23.25
CA ALA A 81 8.70 -4.65 -22.11
C ALA A 81 7.33 -4.72 -21.44
N THR A 82 7.30 -4.80 -20.12
CA THR A 82 6.05 -4.96 -19.38
C THR A 82 6.05 -4.09 -18.13
N VAL A 83 4.98 -3.35 -17.89
CA VAL A 83 4.79 -2.55 -16.66
C VAL A 83 3.51 -2.95 -15.94
N LEU A 84 3.52 -2.81 -14.60
CA LEU A 84 2.37 -3.05 -13.77
C LEU A 84 1.84 -1.73 -13.19
N LEU A 85 0.51 -1.56 -13.23
CA LEU A 85 -0.22 -0.48 -12.58
C LEU A 85 -1.16 -1.10 -11.54
N ARG A 86 -1.22 -0.54 -10.33
CA ARG A 86 -2.01 -1.08 -9.20
C ARG A 86 -3.04 -0.10 -8.69
N GLY A 87 -4.23 -0.62 -8.37
CA GLY A 87 -5.23 0.00 -7.53
C GLY A 87 -5.81 -1.03 -6.55
N ASP A 88 -5.84 -0.70 -5.27
CA ASP A 88 -6.48 -1.50 -4.23
C ASP A 88 -7.99 -1.34 -4.22
N MET A 89 -8.72 -2.28 -3.59
CA MET A 89 -10.17 -2.42 -3.77
C MET A 89 -10.97 -2.42 -2.46
N ASP A 90 -10.36 -2.81 -1.35
CA ASP A 90 -11.05 -3.04 -0.10
C ASP A 90 -11.38 -1.75 0.66
N ALA A 91 -12.32 -1.86 1.57
CA ALA A 91 -12.78 -0.79 2.44
C ALA A 91 -12.44 -1.09 3.91
N LEU A 92 -12.71 -0.13 4.77
CA LEU A 92 -12.46 -0.19 6.20
C LEU A 92 -13.74 -0.41 7.02
N PRO A 93 -13.64 -1.08 8.21
CA PRO A 93 -14.76 -1.23 9.15
C PRO A 93 -15.02 0.09 9.90
N VAL A 94 -15.43 1.12 9.17
CA VAL A 94 -15.71 2.48 9.67
C VAL A 94 -17.13 2.85 9.35
N THR A 95 -17.89 3.33 10.34
CA THR A 95 -19.21 3.93 10.09
C THR A 95 -19.04 5.32 9.55
N GLU A 96 -19.50 5.56 8.33
CA GLU A 96 -19.31 6.81 7.63
C GLU A 96 -20.09 7.97 8.28
N ALA A 97 -19.41 9.13 8.32
CA ALA A 97 -19.97 10.41 8.78
C ALA A 97 -19.39 11.58 7.96
N SER A 98 -19.05 11.34 6.68
CA SER A 98 -18.45 12.33 5.76
C SER A 98 -19.44 13.42 5.36
N GLY A 99 -20.73 13.08 5.24
CA GLY A 99 -21.76 14.00 4.78
C GLY A 99 -21.82 14.16 3.26
N VAL A 100 -21.18 13.30 2.49
CA VAL A 100 -21.30 13.29 1.02
C VAL A 100 -22.64 12.67 0.59
N ASP A 101 -23.18 13.11 -0.56
CA ASP A 101 -24.48 12.63 -1.05
C ASP A 101 -24.45 11.15 -1.50
N PHE A 102 -23.26 10.62 -1.80
CA PHE A 102 -23.02 9.24 -2.20
C PHE A 102 -22.41 8.39 -1.06
N ALA A 103 -22.69 8.72 0.19
CA ALA A 103 -22.20 7.98 1.36
C ALA A 103 -22.52 6.47 1.29
N SER A 104 -21.71 5.68 1.99
CA SER A 104 -21.88 4.23 2.07
C SER A 104 -23.28 3.81 2.53
N GLU A 105 -23.90 2.90 1.80
CA GLU A 105 -25.15 2.21 2.17
C GLU A 105 -24.88 0.93 3.01
N THR A 106 -23.61 0.54 3.17
CA THR A 106 -23.19 -0.63 3.95
C THR A 106 -22.90 -0.23 5.38
N ALA A 107 -23.76 -0.65 6.31
CA ALA A 107 -23.61 -0.31 7.72
C ALA A 107 -22.24 -0.77 8.28
N GLY A 108 -21.45 0.15 8.82
CA GLY A 108 -20.17 -0.14 9.45
C GLY A 108 -19.02 -0.33 8.46
N ALA A 109 -19.19 -0.04 7.17
CA ALA A 109 -18.10 -0.06 6.17
C ALA A 109 -18.05 1.27 5.41
N MET A 110 -16.84 1.71 5.07
CA MET A 110 -16.59 2.95 4.32
C MET A 110 -15.27 2.85 3.55
N HIS A 111 -15.22 3.39 2.33
CA HIS A 111 -13.96 3.68 1.63
C HIS A 111 -13.25 4.89 2.27
N ALA A 112 -12.90 4.76 3.55
CA ALA A 112 -12.26 5.84 4.32
C ALA A 112 -10.77 6.05 3.95
N CYS A 113 -10.19 5.15 3.15
CA CYS A 113 -8.84 5.27 2.62
C CYS A 113 -8.80 5.75 1.15
N GLY A 114 -9.95 5.81 0.46
CA GLY A 114 -10.06 6.32 -0.89
C GLY A 114 -9.77 5.29 -1.99
N HIS A 115 -9.86 3.99 -1.68
CA HIS A 115 -9.62 2.92 -2.65
C HIS A 115 -10.66 2.91 -3.79
N ASP A 116 -11.85 3.48 -3.56
CA ASP A 116 -12.84 3.79 -4.61
C ASP A 116 -12.28 4.72 -5.70
N LEU A 117 -11.43 5.71 -5.33
CA LEU A 117 -10.72 6.52 -6.31
C LEU A 117 -9.63 5.72 -7.02
N HIS A 118 -8.88 4.89 -6.29
CA HIS A 118 -7.79 4.11 -6.89
C HIS A 118 -8.31 3.16 -7.96
N MET A 119 -9.42 2.44 -7.68
CA MET A 119 -10.10 1.60 -8.67
C MET A 119 -10.57 2.40 -9.88
N ALA A 120 -11.25 3.52 -9.66
CA ALA A 120 -11.75 4.35 -10.76
C ALA A 120 -10.61 4.94 -11.61
N MET A 121 -9.52 5.41 -11.00
CA MET A 121 -8.33 5.89 -11.71
C MET A 121 -7.67 4.79 -12.54
N LEU A 122 -7.59 3.56 -12.02
CA LEU A 122 -7.00 2.44 -12.73
C LEU A 122 -7.88 1.99 -13.92
N VAL A 123 -9.21 1.99 -13.77
CA VAL A 123 -10.16 1.79 -14.88
C VAL A 123 -10.00 2.89 -15.94
N GLY A 124 -9.86 4.14 -15.51
CA GLY A 124 -9.59 5.26 -16.40
C GLY A 124 -8.30 5.07 -17.20
N ALA A 125 -7.22 4.65 -16.55
CA ALA A 125 -5.96 4.32 -17.21
C ALA A 125 -6.11 3.16 -18.21
N ALA A 126 -6.86 2.11 -17.85
CA ALA A 126 -7.13 0.98 -18.74
C ALA A 126 -7.87 1.43 -20.01
N ARG A 127 -8.88 2.29 -19.89
CA ARG A 127 -9.61 2.85 -21.04
C ARG A 127 -8.71 3.71 -21.93
N LEU A 128 -7.92 4.62 -21.33
CA LEU A 128 -6.99 5.49 -22.08
C LEU A 128 -5.93 4.66 -22.81
N LEU A 129 -5.30 3.71 -22.13
CA LEU A 129 -4.26 2.87 -22.74
C LEU A 129 -4.80 1.97 -23.82
N THR A 130 -6.02 1.44 -23.67
CA THR A 130 -6.69 0.63 -24.71
C THR A 130 -7.01 1.46 -25.95
N ALA A 131 -7.50 2.69 -25.77
CA ALA A 131 -7.78 3.59 -26.90
C ALA A 131 -6.52 3.97 -27.70
N HIS A 132 -5.33 3.87 -27.07
CA HIS A 132 -4.04 4.18 -27.66
C HIS A 132 -3.09 2.96 -27.69
N ALA A 133 -3.63 1.74 -27.74
CA ALA A 133 -2.84 0.51 -27.69
C ALA A 133 -1.84 0.38 -28.84
N ASP A 134 -2.14 0.96 -29.99
CA ASP A 134 -1.32 0.93 -31.22
C ASP A 134 0.05 1.61 -31.06
N VAL A 135 0.18 2.56 -30.10
CA VAL A 135 1.46 3.25 -29.84
C VAL A 135 2.25 2.63 -28.69
N LEU A 136 1.69 1.68 -27.92
CA LEU A 136 2.33 1.07 -26.79
C LEU A 136 3.44 0.11 -27.20
N ARG A 137 4.65 0.36 -26.73
CA ARG A 137 5.86 -0.42 -27.06
C ARG A 137 6.12 -1.61 -26.13
N GLY A 138 5.08 -2.10 -25.49
CA GLY A 138 5.11 -3.22 -24.57
C GLY A 138 3.73 -3.49 -23.97
N ASP A 139 3.66 -4.38 -23.00
CA ASP A 139 2.42 -4.82 -22.38
C ASP A 139 2.20 -4.13 -21.02
N VAL A 140 0.93 -3.96 -20.63
CA VAL A 140 0.55 -3.37 -19.34
C VAL A 140 -0.26 -4.38 -18.55
N VAL A 141 0.14 -4.63 -17.30
CA VAL A 141 -0.60 -5.41 -16.32
C VAL A 141 -1.34 -4.45 -15.38
N PHE A 142 -2.65 -4.57 -15.30
CA PHE A 142 -3.47 -3.87 -14.32
C PHE A 142 -3.76 -4.82 -13.17
N MET A 143 -3.35 -4.43 -11.98
CA MET A 143 -3.52 -5.16 -10.73
C MET A 143 -4.60 -4.48 -9.88
N PHE A 144 -5.83 -5.02 -9.90
CA PHE A 144 -6.90 -4.62 -8.98
C PHE A 144 -6.84 -5.54 -7.77
N GLN A 145 -6.42 -5.00 -6.65
CA GLN A 145 -5.99 -5.75 -5.49
C GLN A 145 -6.94 -5.59 -4.32
N PRO A 146 -7.61 -6.66 -3.82
CA PRO A 146 -8.32 -6.65 -2.55
C PRO A 146 -7.37 -6.79 -1.37
N GLY A 147 -7.81 -6.40 -0.16
CA GLY A 147 -7.16 -6.75 1.09
C GLY A 147 -5.87 -6.01 1.40
N GLU A 148 -5.75 -4.73 1.05
CA GLU A 148 -4.62 -3.90 1.48
C GLU A 148 -4.65 -3.66 2.99
N GLU A 149 -5.82 -3.45 3.58
CA GLU A 149 -6.04 -3.06 4.97
C GLU A 149 -5.86 -4.24 5.95
N GLY A 150 -4.64 -4.80 5.98
CA GLY A 150 -4.22 -5.82 6.95
C GLY A 150 -4.44 -7.27 6.52
N TRP A 151 -4.71 -7.56 5.23
CA TRP A 151 -4.97 -8.91 4.72
C TRP A 151 -3.88 -9.44 3.78
N ASP A 152 -2.87 -8.63 3.45
CA ASP A 152 -1.75 -8.97 2.55
C ASP A 152 -2.20 -9.45 1.16
N GLY A 153 -3.15 -8.72 0.57
CA GLY A 153 -3.68 -9.03 -0.75
C GLY A 153 -2.64 -8.96 -1.85
N ALA A 154 -1.65 -8.06 -1.75
CA ALA A 154 -0.53 -8.00 -2.68
C ALA A 154 0.30 -9.28 -2.63
N GLY A 155 0.62 -9.80 -1.43
CA GLY A 155 1.32 -11.06 -1.26
C GLY A 155 0.56 -12.23 -1.88
N ALA A 156 -0.77 -12.29 -1.67
CA ALA A 156 -1.62 -13.31 -2.27
C ALA A 156 -1.62 -13.24 -3.80
N MET A 157 -1.78 -12.05 -4.40
CA MET A 157 -1.74 -11.89 -5.87
C MET A 157 -0.36 -12.21 -6.47
N ILE A 158 0.74 -11.92 -5.76
CA ILE A 158 2.08 -12.34 -6.18
C ILE A 158 2.20 -13.86 -6.19
N ALA A 159 1.67 -14.54 -5.17
CA ALA A 159 1.65 -16.00 -5.13
C ALA A 159 0.80 -16.62 -6.25
N GLU A 160 -0.26 -15.94 -6.69
CA GLU A 160 -1.08 -16.31 -7.86
C GLU A 160 -0.45 -15.88 -9.21
N GLY A 161 0.73 -15.24 -9.20
CA GLY A 161 1.53 -14.98 -10.41
C GLY A 161 1.24 -13.65 -11.13
N VAL A 162 0.67 -12.65 -10.46
CA VAL A 162 0.35 -11.35 -11.07
C VAL A 162 1.55 -10.67 -11.73
N LEU A 163 2.77 -10.86 -11.20
CA LEU A 163 3.99 -10.25 -11.74
C LEU A 163 4.44 -10.87 -13.07
N ASP A 164 3.93 -12.05 -13.40
CA ASP A 164 4.28 -12.80 -14.62
C ASP A 164 3.06 -12.97 -15.54
N ALA A 165 1.93 -12.29 -15.26
CA ALA A 165 0.65 -12.43 -15.97
C ALA A 165 0.73 -12.11 -17.47
N ALA A 166 1.65 -11.24 -17.89
CA ALA A 166 1.86 -10.93 -19.30
C ALA A 166 2.78 -11.96 -20.03
N GLY A 167 3.31 -12.95 -19.30
CA GLY A 167 4.31 -13.93 -19.74
C GLY A 167 5.70 -13.62 -19.18
N PRO A 168 6.39 -12.56 -19.63
CA PRO A 168 7.58 -12.09 -18.95
C PRO A 168 7.22 -11.40 -17.63
N ARG A 169 8.13 -11.51 -16.63
CA ARG A 169 8.02 -10.72 -15.39
C ARG A 169 8.01 -9.23 -15.71
N VAL A 170 7.18 -8.47 -15.01
CA VAL A 170 7.10 -7.03 -15.20
C VAL A 170 8.44 -6.34 -14.90
N ASP A 171 8.78 -5.34 -15.70
CA ASP A 171 10.06 -4.60 -15.61
C ASP A 171 10.00 -3.49 -14.58
N ALA A 172 8.82 -2.91 -14.38
CA ALA A 172 8.59 -1.86 -13.40
C ALA A 172 7.13 -1.89 -12.92
N ALA A 173 6.90 -1.43 -11.69
CA ALA A 173 5.58 -1.37 -11.09
C ALA A 173 5.29 0.03 -10.51
N TYR A 174 4.07 0.52 -10.72
CA TYR A 174 3.62 1.82 -10.20
C TYR A 174 2.28 1.67 -9.49
N GLY A 175 2.21 2.21 -8.28
CA GLY A 175 0.98 2.34 -7.50
C GLY A 175 0.79 3.80 -7.08
N MET A 176 -0.45 4.16 -6.74
CA MET A 176 -0.80 5.51 -6.31
C MET A 176 -1.82 5.46 -5.19
N HIS A 177 -1.65 6.33 -4.19
CA HIS A 177 -2.60 6.47 -3.09
C HIS A 177 -3.08 7.90 -2.96
N VAL A 178 -4.37 8.10 -2.75
CA VAL A 178 -4.96 9.43 -2.53
C VAL A 178 -4.88 9.84 -1.06
N LEU A 179 -4.63 11.12 -0.81
CA LEU A 179 -4.60 11.70 0.53
C LEU A 179 -5.73 12.71 0.68
N SER A 180 -6.60 12.49 1.67
CA SER A 180 -7.71 13.42 2.01
C SER A 180 -7.23 14.71 2.68
N ASN A 181 -5.99 14.73 3.13
CA ASN A 181 -5.35 15.87 3.81
C ASN A 181 -3.86 15.95 3.46
N THR A 182 -3.11 16.79 4.17
CA THR A 182 -1.63 16.96 4.09
C THR A 182 -1.16 17.68 2.82
N TYR A 183 -1.74 17.38 1.66
CA TYR A 183 -1.40 18.01 0.39
C TYR A 183 -2.64 18.57 -0.31
N PRO A 184 -2.52 19.67 -1.05
CA PRO A 184 -3.62 20.22 -1.86
C PRO A 184 -4.10 19.21 -2.90
N ASN A 185 -5.35 19.35 -3.34
CA ASN A 185 -5.88 18.56 -4.45
C ASN A 185 -5.03 18.73 -5.72
N GLY A 186 -4.72 17.62 -6.39
CA GLY A 186 -3.98 17.59 -7.65
C GLY A 186 -2.46 17.64 -7.52
N VAL A 187 -1.92 17.64 -6.31
CA VAL A 187 -0.46 17.63 -6.07
C VAL A 187 0.03 16.20 -5.88
N PHE A 188 1.00 15.78 -6.69
CA PHE A 188 1.68 14.49 -6.59
C PHE A 188 2.92 14.61 -5.71
N VAL A 189 3.13 13.58 -4.89
CA VAL A 189 4.32 13.50 -4.03
C VAL A 189 4.85 12.07 -3.97
N SER A 190 6.16 11.96 -3.88
CA SER A 190 6.86 10.70 -3.60
C SER A 190 8.28 11.00 -3.15
N ARG A 191 9.02 9.96 -2.78
CA ARG A 191 10.43 10.06 -2.43
C ARG A 191 11.17 8.76 -2.76
N PRO A 192 12.46 8.82 -3.13
CA PRO A 192 13.30 7.64 -3.30
C PRO A 192 13.64 7.00 -1.95
N GLY A 193 13.90 5.71 -1.97
CA GLY A 193 14.19 4.94 -0.77
C GLY A 193 12.95 4.70 0.09
N THR A 194 13.11 4.66 1.40
CA THR A 194 12.01 4.41 2.32
C THR A 194 10.90 5.45 2.19
N LEU A 195 9.72 5.02 1.75
CA LEU A 195 8.52 5.84 1.60
C LEU A 195 7.57 5.69 2.78
N MET A 196 7.34 4.44 3.24
CA MET A 196 6.45 4.13 4.35
C MET A 196 7.09 3.09 5.27
N ALA A 197 6.69 3.10 6.55
CA ALA A 197 7.20 2.17 7.54
C ALA A 197 6.77 0.72 7.25
N ALA A 198 7.56 -0.24 7.73
CA ALA A 198 7.08 -1.59 7.94
C ALA A 198 6.06 -1.63 9.08
N SER A 199 5.15 -2.57 9.05
CA SER A 199 4.25 -2.86 10.18
C SER A 199 4.51 -4.22 10.79
N GLY A 200 4.24 -4.30 12.09
CA GLY A 200 4.25 -5.53 12.86
C GLY A 200 3.51 -5.35 14.18
N GLY A 201 3.11 -6.47 14.76
CA GLY A 201 2.47 -6.55 16.06
C GLY A 201 3.31 -7.33 17.06
N LEU A 202 3.51 -6.84 18.26
CA LEU A 202 4.12 -7.58 19.36
C LEU A 202 3.04 -8.00 20.36
N GLU A 203 2.85 -9.31 20.52
CA GLU A 203 1.96 -9.89 21.51
C GLU A 203 2.79 -10.57 22.60
N VAL A 204 2.48 -10.26 23.87
CA VAL A 204 3.16 -10.84 25.02
C VAL A 204 2.14 -11.31 26.03
N ILE A 205 2.23 -12.61 26.38
CA ILE A 205 1.46 -13.22 27.48
C ILE A 205 2.44 -13.63 28.57
N VAL A 206 2.38 -12.95 29.70
CA VAL A 206 3.19 -13.24 30.89
C VAL A 206 2.43 -14.20 31.79
N ARG A 207 2.99 -15.39 32.03
CA ARG A 207 2.37 -16.43 32.85
C ARG A 207 3.06 -16.51 34.21
N GLY A 208 2.32 -16.21 35.25
CA GLY A 208 2.71 -16.23 36.64
C GLY A 208 2.06 -17.37 37.45
N ALA A 209 1.84 -17.08 38.73
CA ALA A 209 1.02 -17.90 39.61
C ALA A 209 0.32 -16.94 40.60
N GLY A 210 -1.01 -16.90 40.53
CA GLY A 210 -1.85 -16.02 41.31
C GLY A 210 -1.82 -16.32 42.80
N GLY A 211 -2.36 -15.39 43.57
CA GLY A 211 -2.39 -15.51 45.03
C GLY A 211 -3.08 -14.33 45.69
N HIS A 212 -3.00 -14.33 47.03
CA HIS A 212 -3.57 -13.24 47.83
C HIS A 212 -2.64 -12.01 47.76
N GLY A 213 -3.19 -10.84 47.40
CA GLY A 213 -2.42 -9.61 47.21
C GLY A 213 -1.59 -9.13 48.42
N SER A 214 -1.91 -9.58 49.65
CA SER A 214 -1.14 -9.25 50.84
C SER A 214 0.01 -10.24 51.13
N THR A 215 0.10 -11.34 50.39
CA THR A 215 1.15 -12.36 50.54
C THR A 215 1.90 -12.63 49.23
N PRO A 216 2.45 -11.59 48.55
CA PRO A 216 3.02 -11.68 47.20
C PRO A 216 4.22 -12.63 47.13
N HIS A 217 4.91 -12.88 48.25
CA HIS A 217 6.03 -13.82 48.35
C HIS A 217 5.63 -15.30 48.17
N LEU A 218 4.33 -15.62 48.19
CA LEU A 218 3.78 -16.96 47.90
C LEU A 218 3.24 -17.07 46.47
N ALA A 219 3.31 -16.01 45.69
CA ALA A 219 2.83 -15.92 44.31
C ALA A 219 4.00 -15.64 43.35
N ARG A 220 3.68 -15.62 42.05
CA ARG A 220 4.57 -15.11 40.98
C ARG A 220 3.76 -14.12 40.17
N ASP A 221 3.97 -12.84 40.44
CA ASP A 221 3.15 -11.76 39.90
C ASP A 221 3.51 -11.44 38.43
N PRO A 222 2.63 -11.72 37.45
CA PRO A 222 2.88 -11.41 36.05
C PRO A 222 2.68 -9.93 35.73
N VAL A 223 1.95 -9.18 36.55
CA VAL A 223 1.62 -7.77 36.29
C VAL A 223 2.85 -6.88 36.40
N THR A 224 3.65 -7.05 37.46
CA THR A 224 4.89 -6.31 37.67
C THR A 224 5.91 -6.62 36.58
N ALA A 225 6.02 -7.88 36.15
CA ALA A 225 6.89 -8.27 35.03
C ALA A 225 6.43 -7.64 33.70
N ALA A 226 5.13 -7.65 33.40
CA ALA A 226 4.58 -7.02 32.19
C ALA A 226 4.83 -5.49 32.17
N ALA A 227 4.67 -4.81 33.30
CA ALA A 227 4.94 -3.37 33.42
C ALA A 227 6.42 -3.04 33.16
N GLU A 228 7.34 -3.87 33.68
CA GLU A 228 8.77 -3.73 33.42
C GLU A 228 9.11 -3.98 31.94
N MET A 229 8.52 -5.01 31.32
CA MET A 229 8.71 -5.30 29.89
C MET A 229 8.30 -4.09 29.04
N ILE A 230 7.13 -3.50 29.28
CA ILE A 230 6.64 -2.32 28.54
C ILE A 230 7.63 -1.16 28.64
N THR A 231 8.13 -0.84 29.84
CA THR A 231 9.10 0.24 30.06
C THR A 231 10.46 -0.08 29.45
N ALA A 232 10.93 -1.32 29.58
CA ALA A 232 12.20 -1.75 29.01
C ALA A 232 12.21 -1.74 27.47
N LEU A 233 11.10 -2.06 26.81
CA LEU A 233 10.94 -1.91 25.37
C LEU A 233 11.13 -0.46 24.91
N GLN A 234 10.58 0.53 25.63
CA GLN A 234 10.79 1.95 25.33
C GLN A 234 12.27 2.35 25.52
N THR A 235 12.91 1.85 26.57
CA THR A 235 14.34 2.07 26.80
C THR A 235 15.19 1.42 25.72
N MET A 236 14.85 0.22 25.28
CA MET A 236 15.54 -0.49 24.20
C MET A 236 15.53 0.33 22.91
N VAL A 237 14.35 0.84 22.48
CA VAL A 237 14.22 1.68 21.29
C VAL A 237 15.18 2.87 21.35
N THR A 238 15.21 3.58 22.46
CA THR A 238 16.05 4.80 22.58
C THR A 238 17.54 4.54 22.80
N ARG A 239 17.94 3.31 23.16
CA ARG A 239 19.33 2.99 23.52
C ARG A 239 20.03 2.04 22.55
N ARG A 240 19.28 1.36 21.70
CA ARG A 240 19.84 0.35 20.78
C ARG A 240 19.61 0.66 19.32
N PHE A 241 18.70 1.57 18.96
CA PHE A 241 18.42 1.96 17.57
C PHE A 241 18.94 3.36 17.27
N ASP A 242 19.38 3.56 16.02
CA ASP A 242 19.83 4.86 15.55
C ASP A 242 18.63 5.84 15.48
N VAL A 243 18.82 7.06 15.94
CA VAL A 243 17.79 8.11 15.91
C VAL A 243 17.41 8.53 14.48
N PHE A 244 18.29 8.25 13.47
CA PHE A 244 18.06 8.50 12.06
C PHE A 244 17.48 7.27 11.31
N ASP A 245 17.40 6.10 11.99
CA ASP A 245 16.66 4.92 11.56
C ASP A 245 15.70 4.51 12.67
N PRO A 246 14.65 5.30 12.90
CA PRO A 246 13.82 5.21 14.08
C PRO A 246 12.98 3.94 14.11
N VAL A 247 12.73 3.45 15.33
CA VAL A 247 11.79 2.36 15.62
C VAL A 247 10.70 2.90 16.53
N VAL A 248 9.45 2.54 16.26
CA VAL A 248 8.31 2.86 17.13
C VAL A 248 7.75 1.56 17.69
N ILE A 249 7.59 1.51 19.02
CA ILE A 249 6.83 0.47 19.73
C ILE A 249 5.80 1.19 20.59
N THR A 250 4.52 0.97 20.33
CA THR A 250 3.44 1.58 21.10
C THR A 250 2.54 0.50 21.68
N GLY A 251 2.49 0.38 23.01
CA GLY A 251 1.55 -0.49 23.70
C GLY A 251 0.12 0.01 23.50
N GLY A 252 -0.69 -0.81 22.80
CA GLY A 252 -2.09 -0.49 22.48
C GLY A 252 -3.07 -1.09 23.49
N THR A 253 -2.78 -2.29 24.02
CA THR A 253 -3.63 -2.95 25.01
C THR A 253 -2.81 -3.52 26.15
N VAL A 254 -3.36 -3.47 27.38
CA VAL A 254 -2.84 -4.16 28.57
C VAL A 254 -4.04 -4.77 29.31
N ARG A 255 -3.96 -6.06 29.63
CA ARG A 255 -5.02 -6.77 30.34
C ARG A 255 -4.43 -7.64 31.44
N ALA A 256 -4.88 -7.47 32.68
CA ALA A 256 -4.46 -8.29 33.80
C ALA A 256 -5.42 -8.15 35.00
N GLY A 257 -5.57 -9.22 35.77
CA GLY A 257 -6.27 -9.24 37.03
C GLY A 257 -7.78 -8.96 36.99
N THR A 258 -8.43 -9.17 38.15
CA THR A 258 -9.88 -8.98 38.29
C THR A 258 -10.24 -8.12 39.51
N ARG A 259 -9.42 -8.18 40.57
CA ARG A 259 -9.61 -7.46 41.83
C ARG A 259 -8.28 -7.01 42.42
N ARG A 260 -8.26 -5.88 43.13
CA ARG A 260 -7.07 -5.27 43.74
C ARG A 260 -6.33 -6.17 44.76
N ASN A 261 -7.00 -7.12 45.36
CA ASN A 261 -6.46 -8.00 46.40
C ASN A 261 -6.17 -9.44 45.90
N VAL A 262 -6.19 -9.64 44.58
CA VAL A 262 -5.91 -10.93 43.92
C VAL A 262 -4.79 -10.71 42.91
N ILE A 263 -3.66 -11.42 43.10
CA ILE A 263 -2.59 -11.51 42.10
C ILE A 263 -3.08 -12.42 40.98
N ALA A 264 -2.97 -11.96 39.74
CA ALA A 264 -3.41 -12.69 38.55
C ALA A 264 -2.53 -13.89 38.23
N ASP A 265 -3.05 -14.87 37.52
CA ASP A 265 -2.28 -15.96 36.95
C ASP A 265 -1.55 -15.56 35.68
N ASP A 266 -2.06 -14.57 34.94
CA ASP A 266 -1.46 -14.04 33.73
C ASP A 266 -1.64 -12.52 33.58
N ALA A 267 -0.80 -11.93 32.71
CA ALA A 267 -0.95 -10.58 32.20
C ALA A 267 -0.64 -10.60 30.68
N ARG A 268 -1.37 -9.83 29.90
CA ARG A 268 -1.19 -9.73 28.44
C ARG A 268 -1.05 -8.27 28.05
N PHE A 269 -0.15 -8.00 27.09
CA PHE A 269 -0.14 -6.72 26.37
C PHE A 269 0.13 -6.94 24.89
N GLU A 270 -0.36 -5.99 24.10
CA GLU A 270 -0.13 -5.94 22.65
C GLU A 270 0.42 -4.57 22.30
N ALA A 271 1.38 -4.54 21.37
CA ALA A 271 1.99 -3.32 20.88
C ALA A 271 2.11 -3.33 19.37
N THR A 272 1.90 -2.17 18.74
CA THR A 272 2.27 -1.97 17.34
C THR A 272 3.76 -1.68 17.23
N VAL A 273 4.38 -2.19 16.16
CA VAL A 273 5.79 -1.98 15.83
C VAL A 273 5.88 -1.34 14.45
N ARG A 274 6.73 -0.28 14.33
CA ARG A 274 7.05 0.36 13.05
C ARG A 274 8.55 0.50 12.91
N THR A 275 9.09 0.17 11.72
CA THR A 275 10.51 0.33 11.38
C THR A 275 10.63 0.94 9.99
N PHE A 276 11.76 1.61 9.71
CA PHE A 276 11.98 2.32 8.45
C PHE A 276 13.13 1.72 7.62
N SER A 277 13.74 0.64 8.12
CA SER A 277 14.73 -0.16 7.39
C SER A 277 14.53 -1.65 7.67
N GLN A 278 14.99 -2.49 6.73
CA GLN A 278 15.00 -3.94 6.93
C GLN A 278 15.94 -4.31 8.09
N ALA A 279 17.07 -3.62 8.25
CA ALA A 279 18.02 -3.87 9.34
C ALA A 279 17.38 -3.63 10.72
N SER A 280 16.64 -2.54 10.90
CA SER A 280 15.91 -2.27 12.14
C SER A 280 14.76 -3.25 12.34
N ARG A 281 14.09 -3.70 11.27
CA ARG A 281 13.05 -4.72 11.33
C ARG A 281 13.60 -6.07 11.83
N ASP A 282 14.69 -6.54 11.25
CA ASP A 282 15.33 -7.80 11.64
C ASP A 282 15.83 -7.73 13.08
N ARG A 283 16.41 -6.60 13.46
CA ARG A 283 16.91 -6.39 14.80
C ARG A 283 15.82 -6.37 15.85
N ILE A 284 14.71 -5.67 15.63
CA ILE A 284 13.59 -5.63 16.58
C ILE A 284 12.93 -7.00 16.71
N ALA A 285 12.86 -7.77 15.60
CA ALA A 285 12.33 -9.12 15.61
C ALA A 285 13.13 -10.08 16.49
N ALA A 286 14.44 -9.89 16.58
CA ALA A 286 15.30 -10.67 17.44
C ALA A 286 15.30 -10.16 18.89
N GLU A 287 15.47 -8.84 19.10
CA GLU A 287 15.78 -8.26 20.39
C GLU A 287 14.55 -8.05 21.29
N ALA A 288 13.36 -7.71 20.74
CA ALA A 288 12.20 -7.45 21.58
C ALA A 288 11.67 -8.72 22.29
N PRO A 289 11.52 -9.86 21.60
CA PRO A 289 11.14 -11.11 22.27
C PRO A 289 12.17 -11.58 23.29
N ASP A 290 13.47 -11.45 23.00
CA ASP A 290 14.55 -11.86 23.91
C ASP A 290 14.53 -11.01 25.19
N LEU A 291 14.36 -9.69 25.06
CA LEU A 291 14.24 -8.76 26.21
C LEU A 291 13.06 -9.18 27.11
N CYS A 292 11.88 -9.42 26.54
CA CYS A 292 10.70 -9.81 27.31
C CYS A 292 10.91 -11.13 28.05
N ARG A 293 11.51 -12.14 27.40
CA ARG A 293 11.79 -13.44 28.03
C ARG A 293 12.78 -13.32 29.20
N ARG A 294 13.85 -12.52 29.04
CA ARG A 294 14.84 -12.28 30.11
C ARG A 294 14.24 -11.55 31.33
N ILE A 295 13.34 -10.61 31.11
CA ILE A 295 12.62 -9.96 32.20
C ILE A 295 11.69 -10.96 32.90
N ALA A 296 10.99 -11.80 32.14
CA ALA A 296 10.16 -12.86 32.73
C ALA A 296 10.99 -13.79 33.63
N GLU A 297 12.15 -14.22 33.17
CA GLU A 297 13.09 -15.07 33.95
C GLU A 297 13.51 -14.35 35.23
N ALA A 298 13.86 -13.07 35.17
CA ALA A 298 14.26 -12.27 36.35
C ALA A 298 13.14 -12.17 37.40
N HIS A 299 11.89 -12.15 36.97
CA HIS A 299 10.71 -12.15 37.85
C HIS A 299 10.23 -13.57 38.25
N GLY A 300 10.90 -14.63 37.80
CA GLY A 300 10.49 -16.02 38.07
C GLY A 300 9.17 -16.43 37.42
N VAL A 301 8.78 -15.73 36.34
CA VAL A 301 7.59 -15.97 35.51
C VAL A 301 8.02 -16.44 34.10
N ARG A 302 7.07 -16.78 33.23
CA ARG A 302 7.32 -17.11 31.83
C ARG A 302 6.63 -16.14 30.92
N ALA A 303 7.24 -15.77 29.78
CA ALA A 303 6.62 -15.00 28.73
C ALA A 303 6.50 -15.81 27.44
N ASP A 304 5.29 -15.92 26.92
CA ASP A 304 5.02 -16.33 25.54
C ASP A 304 5.01 -15.04 24.70
N VAL A 305 5.93 -14.92 23.75
CA VAL A 305 6.13 -13.69 22.97
C VAL A 305 6.07 -14.02 21.50
N VAL A 306 5.17 -13.36 20.79
CA VAL A 306 4.99 -13.48 19.35
C VAL A 306 5.17 -12.09 18.74
N LEU A 307 6.06 -11.98 17.75
CA LEU A 307 6.12 -10.83 16.85
C LEU A 307 5.44 -11.21 15.54
N HIS A 308 4.33 -10.58 15.25
CA HIS A 308 3.62 -10.70 13.98
C HIS A 308 4.30 -9.81 12.96
N ASP A 309 4.77 -10.43 11.88
CA ASP A 309 5.38 -9.74 10.75
C ASP A 309 4.30 -9.49 9.70
N GLU A 310 3.85 -8.24 9.58
CA GLU A 310 2.76 -7.85 8.67
C GLU A 310 3.31 -7.41 7.31
N TYR A 311 3.67 -6.13 7.15
CA TYR A 311 4.14 -5.59 5.88
C TYR A 311 5.60 -5.16 5.95
N PRO A 312 6.42 -5.41 4.90
CA PRO A 312 7.78 -4.90 4.83
C PRO A 312 7.80 -3.38 4.68
N VAL A 313 8.98 -2.78 4.83
CA VAL A 313 9.21 -1.36 4.53
C VAL A 313 8.85 -1.11 3.07
N THR A 314 8.04 -0.09 2.79
CA THR A 314 7.79 0.35 1.42
C THR A 314 8.99 1.15 0.93
N VAL A 315 9.73 0.59 -0.02
CA VAL A 315 10.96 1.19 -0.56
C VAL A 315 10.80 1.44 -2.04
N ASN A 316 10.81 2.70 -2.42
CA ASN A 316 10.80 3.09 -3.82
C ASN A 316 12.19 2.96 -4.44
N ASP A 317 12.27 2.41 -5.65
CA ASP A 317 13.49 2.48 -6.46
C ASP A 317 13.81 3.93 -6.82
N SER A 318 15.08 4.32 -6.70
CA SER A 318 15.49 5.72 -6.87
C SER A 318 15.36 6.20 -8.32
N ALA A 319 15.65 5.32 -9.29
CA ALA A 319 15.56 5.68 -10.70
C ALA A 319 14.10 5.75 -11.17
N GLU A 320 13.26 4.80 -10.71
CA GLU A 320 11.83 4.81 -10.99
C GLU A 320 11.10 5.98 -10.32
N THR A 321 11.54 6.38 -9.11
CA THR A 321 10.99 7.57 -8.44
C THR A 321 11.33 8.85 -9.17
N ALA A 322 12.59 9.03 -9.56
CA ALA A 322 13.01 10.20 -10.34
C ALA A 322 12.22 10.27 -11.66
N PHE A 323 12.14 9.14 -12.37
CA PHE A 323 11.35 9.04 -13.60
C PHE A 323 9.88 9.39 -13.38
N ALA A 324 9.23 8.83 -12.36
CA ALA A 324 7.80 9.06 -12.09
C ALA A 324 7.51 10.54 -11.73
N LEU A 325 8.37 11.17 -10.93
CA LEU A 325 8.23 12.59 -10.58
C LEU A 325 8.51 13.49 -11.78
N ASP A 326 9.44 13.15 -12.66
CA ASP A 326 9.70 13.89 -13.90
C ASP A 326 8.53 13.78 -14.88
N VAL A 327 7.89 12.61 -14.98
CA VAL A 327 6.64 12.44 -15.74
C VAL A 327 5.53 13.31 -15.15
N ALA A 328 5.35 13.30 -13.83
CA ALA A 328 4.34 14.14 -13.17
C ALA A 328 4.59 15.64 -13.43
N ARG A 329 5.84 16.13 -13.34
CA ARG A 329 6.19 17.53 -13.67
C ARG A 329 5.91 17.87 -15.14
N ALA A 330 6.28 16.99 -16.05
CA ALA A 330 6.02 17.20 -17.47
C ALA A 330 4.53 17.29 -17.80
N VAL A 331 3.69 16.54 -17.07
CA VAL A 331 2.24 16.49 -17.30
C VAL A 331 1.50 17.59 -16.55
N PHE A 332 1.83 17.88 -15.30
CA PHE A 332 1.06 18.74 -14.41
C PHE A 332 1.79 20.06 -14.06
N GLY A 333 3.03 20.24 -14.52
CA GLY A 333 3.86 21.40 -14.19
C GLY A 333 4.58 21.25 -12.85
N GLU A 334 5.46 22.21 -12.55
CA GLU A 334 6.23 22.21 -11.30
C GLU A 334 5.33 22.31 -10.05
N ASP A 335 4.24 23.07 -10.11
CA ASP A 335 3.28 23.24 -9.02
C ASP A 335 2.45 21.96 -8.77
N GLY A 336 2.41 21.05 -9.73
CA GLY A 336 1.75 19.73 -9.62
C GLY A 336 2.55 18.71 -8.84
N VAL A 337 3.77 19.02 -8.38
CA VAL A 337 4.64 18.11 -7.64
C VAL A 337 5.22 18.81 -6.41
N ALA A 338 5.07 18.19 -5.25
CA ALA A 338 5.63 18.71 -4.01
C ALA A 338 6.73 17.78 -3.43
N PRO A 339 7.67 18.32 -2.65
CA PRO A 339 8.67 17.51 -1.95
C PRO A 339 8.03 16.68 -0.83
N MET A 340 8.58 15.47 -0.62
CA MET A 340 8.25 14.61 0.51
C MET A 340 9.51 14.36 1.35
N PRO A 341 9.79 15.20 2.36
CA PRO A 341 11.07 15.16 3.08
C PRO A 341 11.21 13.92 3.99
N ASN A 342 10.11 13.46 4.55
CA ASN A 342 10.09 12.33 5.49
C ASN A 342 9.20 11.19 5.00
N PRO A 343 9.50 9.93 5.34
CA PRO A 343 8.61 8.81 5.10
C PRO A 343 7.35 8.92 5.98
N LEU A 344 6.28 8.21 5.58
CA LEU A 344 5.08 8.06 6.42
C LEU A 344 5.26 6.92 7.41
N THR A 345 4.63 7.06 8.58
CA THR A 345 4.59 6.04 9.63
C THR A 345 3.55 4.94 9.38
N ARG A 346 2.75 5.08 8.33
CA ARG A 346 1.79 4.08 7.83
C ARG A 346 2.53 2.99 7.08
N SER A 347 1.87 1.87 6.83
CA SER A 347 2.38 0.74 6.04
C SER A 347 1.49 0.52 4.82
N GLU A 348 1.99 -0.26 3.87
CA GLU A 348 1.36 -0.53 2.58
C GLU A 348 1.87 -1.88 2.04
N ASP A 349 0.96 -2.77 1.62
CA ASP A 349 1.34 -4.11 1.16
C ASP A 349 1.87 -4.13 -0.29
N PHE A 350 1.69 -3.06 -1.08
CA PHE A 350 2.39 -2.87 -2.35
C PHE A 350 3.92 -2.89 -2.18
N SER A 351 4.41 -2.71 -0.95
CA SER A 351 5.80 -2.98 -0.56
C SER A 351 6.28 -4.37 -0.96
N ARG A 352 5.40 -5.37 -1.03
CA ARG A 352 5.68 -6.72 -1.52
C ARG A 352 6.05 -6.72 -3.01
N VAL A 353 5.29 -5.97 -3.81
CA VAL A 353 5.58 -5.80 -5.25
C VAL A 353 6.91 -5.08 -5.44
N LEU A 354 7.14 -3.99 -4.69
CA LEU A 354 8.37 -3.21 -4.77
C LEU A 354 9.61 -3.96 -4.27
N ALA A 355 9.44 -5.00 -3.45
CA ALA A 355 10.53 -5.89 -3.04
C ALA A 355 10.96 -6.87 -4.16
N GLU A 356 10.08 -7.14 -5.12
CA GLU A 356 10.27 -8.11 -6.20
C GLU A 356 10.70 -7.46 -7.53
N VAL A 357 10.26 -6.21 -7.78
CA VAL A 357 10.51 -5.49 -9.03
C VAL A 357 10.77 -4.01 -8.76
N PRO A 358 11.61 -3.33 -9.56
CA PRO A 358 11.77 -1.88 -9.45
C PRO A 358 10.45 -1.15 -9.61
N GLY A 359 10.23 -0.09 -8.85
CA GLY A 359 8.98 0.64 -8.97
C GLY A 359 8.90 1.87 -8.10
N CYS A 360 7.77 2.55 -8.20
CA CYS A 360 7.48 3.75 -7.43
C CYS A 360 6.03 3.75 -6.95
N TYR A 361 5.85 3.98 -5.67
CA TYR A 361 4.57 4.32 -5.08
C TYR A 361 4.48 5.83 -4.89
N LEU A 362 3.38 6.43 -5.34
CA LEU A 362 3.16 7.87 -5.28
C LEU A 362 1.94 8.19 -4.39
N PHE A 363 1.88 9.42 -3.92
CA PHE A 363 0.66 9.96 -3.32
C PHE A 363 0.10 11.08 -4.21
N LEU A 364 -1.23 11.19 -4.23
CA LEU A 364 -1.98 12.25 -4.89
C LEU A 364 -2.84 12.96 -3.85
N GLY A 365 -2.64 14.26 -3.66
CA GLY A 365 -3.55 15.08 -2.87
C GLY A 365 -4.95 15.07 -3.50
N ALA A 366 -5.94 14.69 -2.70
CA ALA A 366 -7.36 14.66 -3.09
C ALA A 366 -8.24 15.36 -2.05
N CYS A 367 -7.71 16.40 -1.41
CA CYS A 367 -8.40 17.14 -0.37
C CYS A 367 -9.58 17.96 -0.93
N VAL A 368 -10.75 17.84 -0.30
CA VAL A 368 -11.95 18.65 -0.64
C VAL A 368 -12.00 19.98 0.13
N ALA A 369 -11.26 20.10 1.24
CA ALA A 369 -11.27 21.28 2.07
C ALA A 369 -10.32 22.36 1.50
N PRO A 370 -10.64 23.66 1.69
CA PRO A 370 -9.73 24.76 1.31
C PRO A 370 -8.38 24.69 2.04
N ASP A 371 -8.38 24.23 3.30
CA ASP A 371 -7.17 24.02 4.09
C ASP A 371 -6.94 22.50 4.28
N HIS A 372 -5.99 21.99 3.51
CA HIS A 372 -5.62 20.57 3.54
C HIS A 372 -4.95 20.12 4.84
N LEU A 373 -4.41 21.03 5.66
CA LEU A 373 -3.76 20.69 6.92
C LEU A 373 -4.76 20.39 8.04
N THR A 374 -5.98 20.93 7.95
CA THR A 374 -7.03 20.75 8.95
C THR A 374 -8.13 19.78 8.52
N ALA A 375 -8.08 19.29 7.27
CA ALA A 375 -9.03 18.32 6.75
C ALA A 375 -8.95 16.98 7.51
N PRO A 376 -10.07 16.24 7.64
CA PRO A 376 -10.05 14.87 8.19
C PRO A 376 -9.11 13.97 7.39
N SER A 377 -8.22 13.24 8.09
CA SER A 377 -7.29 12.32 7.44
C SER A 377 -7.97 11.05 6.95
N ASN A 378 -7.32 10.33 6.04
CA ASN A 378 -7.68 8.95 5.72
C ASN A 378 -7.92 8.14 7.00
N HIS A 379 -8.83 7.16 6.96
CA HIS A 379 -9.37 6.36 8.05
C HIS A 379 -10.31 7.12 9.01
N SER A 380 -10.46 8.44 8.86
CA SER A 380 -11.48 9.17 9.61
C SER A 380 -12.89 8.83 9.09
N PRO A 381 -13.90 8.67 9.96
CA PRO A 381 -15.29 8.59 9.51
C PRO A 381 -15.77 9.79 8.68
N ARG A 382 -15.04 10.89 8.75
CA ARG A 382 -15.32 12.14 8.01
C ARG A 382 -14.34 12.38 6.86
N ALA A 383 -13.51 11.41 6.50
CA ALA A 383 -12.65 11.52 5.32
C ALA A 383 -13.50 11.74 4.07
N ALA A 384 -13.10 12.69 3.24
CA ALA A 384 -13.73 12.95 1.95
C ALA A 384 -12.67 13.29 0.93
N PHE A 385 -12.87 12.86 -0.31
CA PHE A 385 -11.91 12.97 -1.38
C PHE A 385 -12.51 13.67 -2.60
N ALA A 386 -11.70 14.46 -3.28
CA ALA A 386 -12.09 15.26 -4.42
C ALA A 386 -12.16 14.43 -5.72
N ASP A 387 -13.31 14.41 -6.40
CA ASP A 387 -13.47 13.73 -7.71
C ASP A 387 -12.55 14.27 -8.79
N GLN A 388 -12.11 15.53 -8.65
CA GLN A 388 -11.15 16.15 -9.58
C GLN A 388 -9.81 15.41 -9.64
N ALA A 389 -9.46 14.61 -8.64
CA ALA A 389 -8.28 13.76 -8.63
C ALA A 389 -8.37 12.59 -9.64
N LEU A 390 -9.58 12.13 -9.98
CA LEU A 390 -9.82 10.97 -10.83
C LEU A 390 -9.15 11.06 -12.22
N PRO A 391 -9.45 12.09 -13.06
CA PRO A 391 -8.80 12.20 -14.36
C PRO A 391 -7.30 12.46 -14.25
N GLN A 392 -6.83 13.07 -13.16
CA GLN A 392 -5.40 13.32 -12.94
C GLN A 392 -4.65 12.04 -12.64
N GLY A 393 -5.17 11.18 -11.75
CA GLY A 393 -4.57 9.89 -11.43
C GLY A 393 -4.61 8.93 -12.62
N ALA A 394 -5.73 8.86 -13.35
CA ALA A 394 -5.84 8.07 -14.58
C ALA A 394 -4.81 8.50 -15.63
N LEU A 395 -4.66 9.82 -15.83
CA LEU A 395 -3.67 10.37 -16.77
C LEU A 395 -2.23 10.05 -16.32
N LEU A 396 -1.90 10.17 -15.02
CA LEU A 396 -0.55 9.87 -14.57
C LEU A 396 -0.23 8.38 -14.74
N HIS A 397 -1.12 7.47 -14.36
CA HIS A 397 -0.96 6.03 -14.62
C HIS A 397 -0.70 5.75 -16.11
N THR A 398 -1.50 6.36 -16.99
CA THR A 398 -1.35 6.22 -18.45
C THR A 398 0.02 6.72 -18.92
N GLN A 399 0.44 7.91 -18.51
CA GLN A 399 1.72 8.51 -18.89
C GLN A 399 2.92 7.72 -18.36
N LEU A 400 2.82 7.18 -17.13
CA LEU A 400 3.85 6.29 -16.57
C LEU A 400 3.99 5.03 -17.41
N ALA A 401 2.89 4.40 -17.81
CA ALA A 401 2.92 3.20 -18.65
C ALA A 401 3.53 3.50 -20.03
N VAL A 402 3.01 4.49 -20.76
CA VAL A 402 3.47 4.85 -22.11
C VAL A 402 4.97 5.14 -22.13
N ARG A 403 5.42 6.02 -21.22
CA ARG A 403 6.82 6.48 -21.19
C ARG A 403 7.77 5.43 -20.62
N SER A 404 7.34 4.63 -19.63
CA SER A 404 8.18 3.55 -19.09
C SER A 404 8.40 2.45 -20.13
N LEU A 405 7.34 2.01 -20.82
CA LEU A 405 7.46 1.02 -21.90
C LEU A 405 8.40 1.50 -23.02
N ALA A 406 8.29 2.75 -23.43
CA ALA A 406 9.17 3.33 -24.43
C ALA A 406 10.65 3.34 -23.94
N ARG A 407 10.90 3.80 -22.71
CA ARG A 407 12.22 3.84 -22.07
C ARG A 407 12.88 2.46 -22.00
N ILE A 408 12.11 1.44 -21.55
CA ILE A 408 12.61 0.06 -21.41
C ILE A 408 12.91 -0.54 -22.79
N ALA A 409 12.00 -0.38 -23.76
CA ALA A 409 12.22 -0.86 -25.13
C ALA A 409 13.46 -0.22 -25.78
N ASP A 410 13.67 1.09 -25.60
CA ASP A 410 14.85 1.80 -26.10
C ASP A 410 16.13 1.33 -25.42
N ALA A 411 16.11 1.11 -24.10
CA ALA A 411 17.27 0.59 -23.38
C ALA A 411 17.66 -0.81 -23.87
N ARG A 412 16.69 -1.68 -24.09
CA ARG A 412 16.89 -3.02 -24.65
C ARG A 412 17.44 -2.99 -26.08
N ALA A 413 16.92 -2.09 -26.93
CA ALA A 413 17.42 -1.92 -28.30
C ALA A 413 18.88 -1.44 -28.33
N ARG A 414 19.25 -0.46 -27.49
CA ARG A 414 20.64 0.01 -27.35
C ARG A 414 21.57 -1.07 -26.83
N ALA A 415 21.18 -1.84 -25.82
CA ALA A 415 21.98 -2.93 -25.28
C ALA A 415 22.29 -3.99 -26.35
N ARG A 416 21.32 -4.30 -27.21
CA ARG A 416 21.51 -5.25 -28.32
C ARG A 416 22.44 -4.72 -29.41
N ALA A 417 22.28 -3.45 -29.78
CA ALA A 417 23.14 -2.83 -30.78
C ALA A 417 24.65 -2.76 -30.35
N ALA A 418 24.89 -2.84 -29.04
CA ALA A 418 26.24 -2.85 -28.46
C ALA A 418 26.89 -4.25 -28.40
N LEU A 419 26.12 -5.34 -28.65
CA LEU A 419 26.69 -6.69 -28.71
C LEU A 419 27.49 -6.89 -30.03
N PRO A 420 28.69 -7.49 -29.99
CA PRO A 420 29.45 -7.82 -31.21
C PRO A 420 28.61 -8.80 -32.04
N LEU A 421 28.66 -8.60 -33.37
CA LEU A 421 28.03 -9.53 -34.31
C LEU A 421 28.61 -10.93 -34.07
N PRO A 422 27.79 -12.00 -34.11
CA PRO A 422 28.31 -13.35 -34.06
C PRO A 422 29.27 -13.58 -35.25
N SER A 423 30.47 -14.03 -34.94
CA SER A 423 31.53 -14.31 -35.90
C SER A 423 31.19 -15.50 -36.80
#